data_be9d04b8325982119c9a0bb180ad2cb6
#
_entry.id   be9d04b8325982119c9a0bb180ad2cb6
#
_cell.length_a   1.000
_cell.length_b   1.000
_cell.length_c   1.000
_cell.angle_alpha   90.00
_cell.angle_beta   90.00
_cell.angle_gamma   90.00
#
_symmetry.space_group_name_H-M   'P 1'
#
loop_
_entity.id
_entity.type
_entity.pdbx_description
1 polymer ?
#
loop_
_entity_poly.entity_id
_entity_poly.type
_entity_poly.pdbx_seq_one_letter_code
_entity_poly.pdbx_strand_id
1 'polypeptide(L)'
;MYNRHLVITQQHREQWQHWIADNFLNEQTLAEVKSIPHQRHQNTAGKRVGQGRLFIDDDVQHQYPHLHALWRDMHNGATQQYFEHYTKQRYSGLFPRIEVISDIGEFELERHHDLLEKRLTALVYTDHEHLWPGTTIGDDHVVEARDNRCMFFVPSTDTWHSYPKTTFDCVRRALQINYWTYSV
;
A
#
# COMPACT_ATOMS: atom_id res chain seq x y z
N MET A 1 -7.34 -2.44 -11.90
CA MET A 1 -8.59 -2.71 -11.16
C MET A 1 -8.32 -3.76 -10.10
N TYR A 2 -8.93 -3.60 -8.92
CA TYR A 2 -8.92 -4.67 -7.92
C TYR A 2 -9.79 -5.84 -8.38
N ASN A 3 -9.59 -7.00 -7.77
CA ASN A 3 -10.37 -8.20 -8.08
C ASN A 3 -11.79 -8.07 -7.49
N ARG A 4 -12.83 -7.99 -8.30
CA ARG A 4 -14.23 -7.80 -7.86
C ARG A 4 -14.80 -8.98 -7.04
N HIS A 5 -14.12 -10.12 -7.00
CA HIS A 5 -14.53 -11.30 -6.22
C HIS A 5 -13.82 -11.39 -4.87
N LEU A 6 -13.22 -10.29 -4.42
CA LEU A 6 -12.51 -10.23 -3.16
C LEU A 6 -13.43 -10.47 -1.98
N VAL A 7 -13.10 -11.52 -1.25
CA VAL A 7 -13.61 -11.73 0.11
C VAL A 7 -12.54 -11.24 1.07
N ILE A 8 -12.90 -10.37 2.01
CA ILE A 8 -12.00 -10.08 3.13
C ILE A 8 -11.75 -11.37 3.87
N THR A 9 -10.49 -11.75 3.93
CA THR A 9 -10.08 -12.97 4.59
C THR A 9 -10.14 -12.84 6.10
N GLN A 10 -9.91 -11.63 6.62
CA GLN A 10 -9.90 -11.40 8.08
C GLN A 10 -10.14 -9.93 8.43
N GLN A 11 -10.95 -9.71 9.47
CA GLN A 11 -11.07 -8.45 10.18
C GLN A 11 -10.47 -8.63 11.57
N HIS A 12 -9.38 -7.93 11.85
CA HIS A 12 -8.66 -8.03 13.11
C HIS A 12 -8.99 -6.83 14.01
N ARG A 13 -9.10 -7.07 15.31
CA ARG A 13 -9.34 -6.04 16.34
C ARG A 13 -8.36 -6.11 17.49
N GLU A 14 -7.44 -7.05 17.46
CA GLU A 14 -6.60 -7.37 18.63
C GLU A 14 -5.67 -6.23 19.05
N GLN A 15 -5.12 -5.46 18.10
CA GLN A 15 -4.31 -4.28 18.40
C GLN A 15 -5.09 -3.01 18.06
N TRP A 16 -5.53 -2.92 16.80
CA TRP A 16 -6.41 -1.91 16.26
C TRP A 16 -7.07 -2.45 14.98
N GLN A 17 -8.16 -1.81 14.57
CA GLN A 17 -8.96 -2.34 13.46
C GLN A 17 -8.23 -2.23 12.13
N HIS A 18 -8.00 -3.37 11.48
CA HIS A 18 -7.50 -3.46 10.13
C HIS A 18 -8.16 -4.62 9.39
N TRP A 19 -8.01 -4.63 8.08
CA TRP A 19 -8.57 -5.65 7.19
C TRP A 19 -7.47 -6.24 6.33
N ILE A 20 -7.56 -7.52 6.05
CA ILE A 20 -6.67 -8.26 5.15
C ILE A 20 -7.49 -8.84 4.01
N ALA A 21 -7.03 -8.61 2.78
CA ALA A 21 -7.62 -9.14 1.57
C ALA A 21 -6.54 -9.79 0.70
N ASP A 22 -6.63 -11.10 0.47
CA ASP A 22 -5.74 -11.82 -0.43
C ASP A 22 -6.23 -11.70 -1.88
N ASN A 23 -5.33 -11.80 -2.86
CA ASN A 23 -5.60 -11.64 -4.29
C ASN A 23 -6.25 -10.28 -4.64
N PHE A 24 -5.76 -9.20 -4.03
CA PHE A 24 -6.37 -7.88 -4.12
C PHE A 24 -6.34 -7.29 -5.52
N LEU A 25 -5.20 -7.32 -6.21
CA LEU A 25 -5.06 -6.82 -7.58
C LEU A 25 -5.44 -7.91 -8.59
N ASN A 26 -5.95 -7.52 -9.74
CA ASN A 26 -6.02 -8.43 -10.87
C ASN A 26 -4.62 -8.71 -11.42
N GLU A 27 -4.49 -9.76 -12.23
CA GLU A 27 -3.20 -10.23 -12.76
C GLU A 27 -2.44 -9.16 -13.53
N GLN A 28 -3.13 -8.36 -14.36
CA GLN A 28 -2.49 -7.34 -15.18
C GLN A 28 -1.91 -6.20 -14.32
N THR A 29 -2.68 -5.72 -13.34
CA THR A 29 -2.21 -4.67 -12.42
C THR A 29 -1.05 -5.17 -11.56
N LEU A 30 -1.13 -6.40 -11.06
CA LEU A 30 -0.05 -7.03 -10.30
C LEU A 30 1.22 -7.17 -11.13
N ALA A 31 1.09 -7.63 -12.38
CA ALA A 31 2.22 -7.74 -13.31
C ALA A 31 2.87 -6.39 -13.61
N GLU A 32 2.08 -5.32 -13.78
CA GLU A 32 2.64 -3.97 -13.93
C GLU A 32 3.44 -3.55 -12.70
N VAL A 33 2.91 -3.70 -11.47
CA VAL A 33 3.66 -3.37 -10.25
C VAL A 33 4.99 -4.11 -10.22
N LYS A 34 5.00 -5.40 -10.52
CA LYS A 34 6.20 -6.24 -10.51
C LYS A 34 7.21 -5.86 -11.59
N SER A 35 6.76 -5.29 -12.71
CA SER A 35 7.61 -4.88 -13.83
C SER A 35 8.30 -3.54 -13.63
N ILE A 36 7.83 -2.71 -12.70
CA ILE A 36 8.39 -1.37 -12.47
C ILE A 36 9.84 -1.49 -11.98
N PRO A 37 10.82 -0.88 -12.70
CA PRO A 37 12.20 -0.90 -12.25
C PRO A 37 12.36 -0.13 -10.94
N HIS A 38 13.41 -0.46 -10.17
CA HIS A 38 13.72 0.30 -8.97
C HIS A 38 13.97 1.78 -9.31
N GLN A 39 13.17 2.65 -8.73
CA GLN A 39 13.30 4.10 -8.87
C GLN A 39 14.18 4.64 -7.75
N ARG A 40 15.39 5.10 -8.08
CA ARG A 40 16.19 5.84 -7.11
C ARG A 40 15.55 7.21 -6.89
N HIS A 41 14.98 7.44 -5.74
CA HIS A 41 14.51 8.76 -5.36
C HIS A 41 15.71 9.68 -5.11
N GLN A 42 15.83 10.77 -5.87
CA GLN A 42 16.93 11.74 -5.71
C GLN A 42 16.81 12.62 -4.47
N ASN A 43 15.67 12.58 -3.75
CA ASN A 43 15.36 13.50 -2.64
C ASN A 43 14.82 12.80 -1.40
N THR A 44 15.48 11.76 -0.92
CA THR A 44 15.20 11.28 0.45
C THR A 44 16.12 11.98 1.43
N ALA A 45 15.77 13.21 1.81
CA ALA A 45 16.27 13.78 3.05
C ALA A 45 15.76 12.92 4.21
N GLY A 46 16.66 12.28 4.95
CA GLY A 46 16.34 11.46 6.12
C GLY A 46 16.22 9.95 5.86
N LYS A 47 15.77 9.22 6.83
CA LYS A 47 15.76 7.77 7.12
C LYS A 47 15.30 6.75 6.04
N ARG A 48 15.15 7.12 4.77
CA ARG A 48 14.64 6.24 3.69
C ARG A 48 15.66 5.99 2.59
N VAL A 49 16.88 5.75 2.98
CA VAL A 49 17.94 5.36 2.04
C VAL A 49 17.58 4.02 1.40
N GLY A 50 17.70 3.92 0.08
CA GLY A 50 17.36 2.69 -0.66
C GLY A 50 15.90 2.55 -1.07
N GLN A 51 15.02 3.46 -0.65
CA GLN A 51 13.60 3.43 -1.05
C GLN A 51 13.38 4.24 -2.33
N GLY A 52 12.81 3.57 -3.34
CA GLY A 52 12.30 4.21 -4.55
C GLY A 52 10.79 4.36 -4.50
N ARG A 53 10.26 5.40 -5.16
CA ARG A 53 8.83 5.63 -5.28
C ARG A 53 8.45 6.09 -6.67
N LEU A 54 7.42 5.51 -7.24
CA LEU A 54 6.76 5.95 -8.45
C LEU A 54 5.31 6.32 -8.10
N PHE A 55 4.94 7.58 -8.32
CA PHE A 55 3.57 8.05 -8.19
C PHE A 55 2.77 7.72 -9.44
N ILE A 56 1.54 7.28 -9.26
CA ILE A 56 0.63 6.93 -10.36
C ILE A 56 -0.36 8.08 -10.55
N ASP A 57 -0.25 8.74 -11.68
CA ASP A 57 -1.06 9.88 -12.11
C ASP A 57 -1.28 9.82 -13.65
N ASP A 58 -1.74 10.92 -14.24
CA ASP A 58 -1.98 11.00 -15.68
C ASP A 58 -0.70 10.92 -16.53
N ASP A 59 0.45 11.30 -15.98
CA ASP A 59 1.73 11.31 -16.72
C ASP A 59 2.23 9.89 -17.04
N VAL A 60 1.88 8.91 -16.20
CA VAL A 60 2.31 7.51 -16.35
C VAL A 60 1.29 6.61 -17.04
N GLN A 61 0.15 7.16 -17.50
CA GLN A 61 -0.96 6.36 -18.07
C GLN A 61 -0.56 5.48 -19.27
N HIS A 62 0.34 5.96 -20.12
CA HIS A 62 0.79 5.22 -21.30
C HIS A 62 1.79 4.12 -20.96
N GLN A 63 2.54 4.30 -19.90
CA GLN A 63 3.55 3.34 -19.46
C GLN A 63 2.96 2.26 -18.56
N TYR A 64 1.99 2.63 -17.70
CA TYR A 64 1.36 1.74 -16.72
C TYR A 64 -0.17 1.86 -16.76
N PRO A 65 -0.82 1.41 -17.87
CA PRO A 65 -2.25 1.64 -18.08
C PRO A 65 -3.15 0.95 -17.05
N HIS A 66 -2.76 -0.20 -16.50
CA HIS A 66 -3.58 -0.90 -15.50
C HIS A 66 -3.49 -0.24 -14.11
N LEU A 67 -2.31 0.26 -13.73
CA LEU A 67 -2.14 1.06 -12.52
C LEU A 67 -2.87 2.40 -12.62
N HIS A 68 -2.78 3.06 -13.78
CA HIS A 68 -3.54 4.27 -14.03
C HIS A 68 -5.05 4.01 -13.99
N ALA A 69 -5.53 2.90 -14.53
CA ALA A 69 -6.94 2.51 -14.42
C ALA A 69 -7.38 2.26 -12.96
N LEU A 70 -6.51 1.68 -12.13
CA LEU A 70 -6.76 1.56 -10.68
C LEU A 70 -6.84 2.93 -10.01
N TRP A 71 -5.91 3.84 -10.31
CA TRP A 71 -5.92 5.21 -9.79
C TRP A 71 -7.21 5.95 -10.15
N ARG A 72 -7.65 5.85 -11.39
CA ARG A 72 -8.94 6.43 -11.81
C ARG A 72 -10.14 5.81 -11.11
N ASP A 73 -10.13 4.49 -10.89
CA ASP A 73 -11.20 3.76 -10.20
C ASP A 73 -11.32 4.18 -8.71
N MET A 74 -10.25 4.72 -8.13
CA MET A 74 -10.29 5.27 -6.77
C MET A 74 -11.02 6.61 -6.66
N HIS A 75 -11.26 7.33 -7.76
CA HIS A 75 -11.94 8.62 -7.70
C HIS A 75 -13.48 8.49 -7.56
N ASN A 76 -14.10 7.50 -8.19
CA ASN A 76 -15.55 7.28 -8.11
C ASN A 76 -15.94 5.84 -8.47
N GLY A 77 -14.98 4.92 -8.44
CA GLY A 77 -15.18 3.58 -8.94
C GLY A 77 -15.44 2.54 -7.86
N ALA A 78 -15.38 1.29 -8.29
CA ALA A 78 -15.65 0.14 -7.43
C ALA A 78 -14.59 -0.03 -6.33
N THR A 79 -13.34 0.38 -6.56
CA THR A 79 -12.27 0.33 -5.53
C THR A 79 -12.56 1.29 -4.38
N GLN A 80 -13.02 2.51 -4.67
CA GLN A 80 -13.46 3.43 -3.63
C GLN A 80 -14.60 2.83 -2.81
N GLN A 81 -15.65 2.34 -3.49
CA GLN A 81 -16.83 1.74 -2.84
C GLN A 81 -16.46 0.52 -1.99
N TYR A 82 -15.47 -0.26 -2.43
CA TYR A 82 -14.95 -1.38 -1.66
C TYR A 82 -14.39 -0.92 -0.32
N PHE A 83 -13.48 0.06 -0.32
CA PHE A 83 -12.93 0.58 0.93
C PHE A 83 -14.00 1.23 1.81
N GLU A 84 -14.93 2.01 1.24
CA GLU A 84 -16.05 2.61 1.98
C GLU A 84 -16.94 1.56 2.65
N HIS A 85 -17.19 0.45 1.95
CA HIS A 85 -18.00 -0.64 2.50
C HIS A 85 -17.41 -1.22 3.78
N TYR A 86 -16.10 -1.47 3.80
CA TYR A 86 -15.46 -2.11 4.95
C TYR A 86 -15.11 -1.13 6.06
N THR A 87 -14.55 0.01 5.75
CA THR A 87 -14.12 1.00 6.74
C THR A 87 -15.27 1.81 7.33
N LYS A 88 -16.44 1.81 6.68
CA LYS A 88 -17.60 2.67 6.99
C LYS A 88 -17.26 4.17 6.94
N GLN A 89 -16.19 4.52 6.24
CA GLN A 89 -15.79 5.89 5.94
C GLN A 89 -16.28 6.28 4.55
N ARG A 90 -16.34 7.60 4.28
CA ARG A 90 -16.57 8.13 2.94
C ARG A 90 -15.28 8.71 2.39
N TYR A 91 -14.96 8.35 1.15
CA TYR A 91 -13.76 8.82 0.45
C TYR A 91 -14.09 9.74 -0.73
N SER A 92 -15.37 9.92 -1.05
CA SER A 92 -15.81 10.88 -2.05
C SER A 92 -15.35 12.31 -1.69
N GLY A 93 -14.72 13.00 -2.65
CA GLY A 93 -14.15 14.33 -2.45
C GLY A 93 -12.76 14.35 -1.78
N LEU A 94 -12.21 13.20 -1.45
CA LEU A 94 -10.82 13.07 -1.02
C LEU A 94 -9.89 12.81 -2.22
N PHE A 95 -8.59 13.03 -2.00
CA PHE A 95 -7.56 12.88 -3.02
C PHE A 95 -6.91 11.50 -2.94
N PRO A 96 -7.19 10.59 -3.90
CA PRO A 96 -6.51 9.30 -3.94
C PRO A 96 -5.08 9.47 -4.43
N ARG A 97 -4.16 8.74 -3.81
CA ARG A 97 -2.76 8.67 -4.19
C ARG A 97 -2.32 7.21 -4.19
N ILE A 98 -1.71 6.81 -5.28
CA ILE A 98 -1.09 5.49 -5.44
C ILE A 98 0.41 5.67 -5.64
N GLU A 99 1.18 4.88 -4.92
CA GLU A 99 2.64 4.85 -5.02
C GLU A 99 3.11 3.40 -5.16
N VAL A 100 3.93 3.12 -6.16
CA VAL A 100 4.73 1.90 -6.16
C VAL A 100 6.02 2.17 -5.41
N ILE A 101 6.18 1.46 -4.31
CA ILE A 101 7.37 1.52 -3.45
C ILE A 101 8.33 0.44 -3.92
N SER A 102 9.61 0.76 -4.01
CA SER A 102 10.68 -0.22 -4.28
C SER A 102 11.83 0.00 -3.30
N ASP A 103 12.18 -1.03 -2.54
CA ASP A 103 13.24 -1.01 -1.56
C ASP A 103 14.37 -1.94 -1.99
N ILE A 104 15.62 -1.54 -1.74
CA ILE A 104 16.82 -2.36 -1.95
C ILE A 104 17.86 -2.04 -0.88
N GLY A 105 18.64 -3.04 -0.46
CA GLY A 105 19.61 -2.87 0.62
C GLY A 105 18.97 -2.80 1.99
N GLU A 106 19.57 -2.07 2.92
CA GLU A 106 19.02 -1.91 4.26
C GLU A 106 17.77 -1.01 4.24
N PHE A 107 16.73 -1.49 4.87
CA PHE A 107 15.50 -0.74 5.08
C PHE A 107 14.93 -1.00 6.48
N GLU A 108 14.47 0.04 7.11
CA GLU A 108 13.75 0.00 8.39
C GLU A 108 12.70 1.09 8.38
N LEU A 109 11.53 0.81 8.91
CA LEU A 109 10.55 1.82 9.22
C LEU A 109 10.24 1.76 10.72
N GLU A 110 10.79 2.75 11.45
CA GLU A 110 10.57 2.85 12.88
C GLU A 110 9.09 2.89 13.22
N ARG A 111 8.75 2.50 14.45
CA ARG A 111 7.37 2.54 14.94
C ARG A 111 6.81 3.95 14.84
N HIS A 112 5.71 4.08 14.13
CA HIS A 112 5.01 5.35 13.90
C HIS A 112 3.51 5.12 13.68
N HIS A 113 2.74 6.16 13.67
CA HIS A 113 1.41 6.21 13.07
C HIS A 113 1.46 7.10 11.83
N ASP A 114 0.54 6.86 10.91
CA ASP A 114 0.41 7.69 9.72
C ASP A 114 -0.07 9.11 10.06
N LEU A 115 0.16 10.04 9.14
CA LEU A 115 -0.39 11.40 9.24
C LEU A 115 -1.93 11.34 9.27
N LEU A 116 -2.55 12.12 10.15
CA LEU A 116 -4.00 12.12 10.35
C LEU A 116 -4.80 12.72 9.18
N GLU A 117 -4.11 13.37 8.25
CA GLU A 117 -4.65 13.82 6.97
C GLU A 117 -4.93 12.67 6.00
N LYS A 118 -4.31 11.52 6.20
CA LYS A 118 -4.70 10.29 5.53
C LYS A 118 -6.00 9.76 6.13
N ARG A 119 -6.93 9.40 5.28
CA ARG A 119 -8.21 8.80 5.66
C ARG A 119 -8.28 7.30 5.38
N LEU A 120 -7.36 6.81 4.58
CA LEU A 120 -7.09 5.41 4.33
C LEU A 120 -5.60 5.23 4.10
N THR A 121 -5.05 4.16 4.63
CA THR A 121 -3.80 3.56 4.19
C THR A 121 -4.05 2.11 3.83
N ALA A 122 -3.68 1.74 2.62
CA ALA A 122 -3.66 0.36 2.16
C ALA A 122 -2.29 0.03 1.59
N LEU A 123 -1.74 -1.11 1.99
CA LEU A 123 -0.46 -1.62 1.52
C LEU A 123 -0.68 -2.99 0.88
N VAL A 124 -0.33 -3.11 -0.41
CA VAL A 124 -0.38 -4.37 -1.13
C VAL A 124 1.05 -4.90 -1.28
N TYR A 125 1.30 -6.07 -0.72
CA TYR A 125 2.56 -6.79 -0.89
C TYR A 125 2.55 -7.47 -2.27
N THR A 126 3.64 -7.37 -3.02
CA THR A 126 3.66 -7.86 -4.41
C THR A 126 4.79 -8.84 -4.72
N ASP A 127 5.53 -9.25 -3.71
CA ASP A 127 6.62 -10.20 -3.86
C ASP A 127 6.40 -11.41 -2.94
N HIS A 128 6.37 -12.60 -3.51
CA HIS A 128 6.15 -13.83 -2.74
C HIS A 128 7.34 -14.80 -2.77
N GLU A 129 8.31 -14.55 -3.64
CA GLU A 129 9.48 -15.45 -3.78
C GLU A 129 10.43 -15.38 -2.59
N HIS A 130 10.33 -14.31 -1.81
CA HIS A 130 11.14 -14.08 -0.63
C HIS A 130 10.29 -14.05 0.64
N LEU A 131 10.72 -14.76 1.68
CA LEU A 131 10.11 -14.72 3.00
C LEU A 131 10.50 -13.43 3.73
N TRP A 132 10.06 -12.30 3.20
CA TRP A 132 10.32 -11.02 3.84
C TRP A 132 9.40 -10.79 5.04
N PRO A 133 9.89 -10.06 6.05
CA PRO A 133 9.04 -9.67 7.16
C PRO A 133 7.82 -8.91 6.66
N GLY A 134 6.71 -9.10 7.34
CA GLY A 134 5.52 -8.31 7.13
C GLY A 134 5.55 -6.99 7.90
N THR A 135 4.42 -6.32 7.94
CA THR A 135 4.23 -5.11 8.74
C THR A 135 3.90 -5.49 10.17
N THR A 136 4.68 -5.01 11.13
CA THR A 136 4.33 -5.13 12.55
C THR A 136 3.31 -4.07 12.91
N ILE A 137 2.19 -4.47 13.53
CA ILE A 137 1.12 -3.59 14.00
C ILE A 137 0.97 -3.70 15.52
N GLY A 138 0.69 -2.58 16.17
CA GLY A 138 0.70 -2.50 17.61
C GLY A 138 2.08 -2.82 18.18
N ASP A 139 2.15 -3.73 19.14
CA ASP A 139 3.41 -4.07 19.81
C ASP A 139 4.14 -5.26 19.17
N ASP A 140 3.43 -6.28 18.71
CA ASP A 140 4.04 -7.55 18.30
C ASP A 140 3.31 -8.30 17.19
N HIS A 141 2.11 -7.88 16.79
CA HIS A 141 1.37 -8.60 15.77
C HIS A 141 1.93 -8.31 14.38
N VAL A 142 2.26 -9.37 13.63
CA VAL A 142 2.82 -9.24 12.28
C VAL A 142 1.79 -9.62 11.22
N VAL A 143 1.46 -8.69 10.36
CA VAL A 143 0.74 -8.99 9.12
C VAL A 143 1.76 -9.50 8.10
N GLU A 144 1.70 -10.80 7.81
CA GLU A 144 2.63 -11.45 6.88
C GLU A 144 2.58 -10.81 5.49
N ALA A 145 3.74 -10.56 4.92
CA ALA A 145 3.87 -10.19 3.52
C ALA A 145 3.62 -11.42 2.64
N ARG A 146 2.47 -11.44 1.97
CA ARG A 146 2.13 -12.45 0.95
C ARG A 146 1.85 -11.77 -0.37
N ASP A 147 2.23 -12.42 -1.45
CA ASP A 147 1.98 -11.88 -2.79
C ASP A 147 0.50 -11.55 -2.98
N ASN A 148 0.26 -10.35 -3.49
CA ASN A 148 -1.08 -9.81 -3.74
C ASN A 148 -2.00 -9.76 -2.50
N ARG A 149 -1.42 -9.71 -1.29
CA ARG A 149 -2.15 -9.42 -0.05
C ARG A 149 -2.22 -7.93 0.17
N CYS A 150 -3.41 -7.42 0.43
CA CYS A 150 -3.65 -6.06 0.86
C CYS A 150 -3.96 -6.03 2.36
N MET A 151 -3.20 -5.24 3.12
CA MET A 151 -3.59 -4.80 4.45
C MET A 151 -4.08 -3.36 4.35
N PHE A 152 -5.23 -3.03 4.94
CA PHE A 152 -5.70 -1.65 4.98
C PHE A 152 -6.35 -1.27 6.29
N PHE A 153 -6.30 0.02 6.61
CA PHE A 153 -6.82 0.58 7.85
C PHE A 153 -7.16 2.07 7.72
N VAL A 154 -7.89 2.58 8.68
CA VAL A 154 -8.15 4.02 8.86
C VAL A 154 -7.12 4.57 9.83
N PRO A 155 -6.21 5.48 9.40
CA PRO A 155 -5.20 6.06 10.28
C PRO A 155 -5.79 6.80 11.47
N SER A 156 -5.18 6.60 12.64
CA SER A 156 -5.46 7.29 13.89
C SER A 156 -4.20 7.38 14.74
N THR A 157 -4.24 8.07 15.87
CA THR A 157 -3.14 8.13 16.83
C THR A 157 -2.80 6.78 17.47
N ASP A 158 -3.68 5.80 17.35
CA ASP A 158 -3.51 4.46 17.95
C ASP A 158 -3.03 3.42 16.94
N THR A 159 -3.01 3.74 15.63
CA THR A 159 -2.62 2.81 14.57
C THR A 159 -1.10 2.71 14.40
N TRP A 160 -0.41 2.39 15.50
CA TRP A 160 1.03 2.22 15.52
C TRP A 160 1.47 1.01 14.69
N HIS A 161 2.44 1.24 13.80
CA HIS A 161 2.98 0.17 12.97
C HIS A 161 4.46 0.45 12.64
N SER A 162 5.16 -0.60 12.22
CA SER A 162 6.58 -0.56 11.87
C SER A 162 6.92 -1.61 10.83
N TYR A 163 8.13 -1.52 10.29
CA TYR A 163 8.74 -2.56 9.49
C TYR A 163 10.13 -2.86 10.06
N PRO A 164 10.47 -4.11 10.39
CA PRO A 164 11.72 -4.44 11.06
C PRO A 164 12.90 -4.19 10.13
N LYS A 165 14.06 -3.89 10.71
CA LYS A 165 15.31 -3.74 9.96
C LYS A 165 15.58 -5.00 9.15
N THR A 166 15.66 -4.81 7.83
CA THR A 166 15.79 -5.90 6.85
C THR A 166 16.77 -5.50 5.77
N THR A 167 17.60 -6.42 5.31
CA THR A 167 18.47 -6.22 4.16
C THR A 167 17.87 -6.96 2.96
N PHE A 168 17.54 -6.22 1.91
CA PHE A 168 17.04 -6.76 0.65
C PHE A 168 18.20 -6.95 -0.33
N ASP A 169 18.43 -8.19 -0.75
CA ASP A 169 19.40 -8.57 -1.78
C ASP A 169 18.87 -8.36 -3.21
N CYS A 170 17.56 -8.22 -3.34
CA CYS A 170 16.86 -7.86 -4.57
C CYS A 170 15.81 -6.77 -4.32
N VAL A 171 15.19 -6.25 -5.36
CA VAL A 171 14.18 -5.18 -5.22
C VAL A 171 12.89 -5.74 -4.66
N ARG A 172 12.55 -5.34 -3.43
CA ARG A 172 11.22 -5.55 -2.86
C ARG A 172 10.26 -4.49 -3.39
N ARG A 173 9.07 -4.89 -3.80
CA ARG A 173 8.02 -3.97 -4.25
C ARG A 173 6.76 -4.07 -3.40
N ALA A 174 6.10 -2.93 -3.24
CA ALA A 174 4.79 -2.86 -2.63
C ALA A 174 3.99 -1.73 -3.30
N LEU A 175 2.67 -1.87 -3.34
CA LEU A 175 1.78 -0.81 -3.78
C LEU A 175 1.15 -0.16 -2.56
N GLN A 176 1.35 1.13 -2.39
CA GLN A 176 0.70 1.92 -1.34
C GLN A 176 -0.44 2.73 -1.92
N ILE A 177 -1.61 2.63 -1.32
CA ILE A 177 -2.83 3.33 -1.70
C ILE A 177 -3.28 4.17 -0.50
N ASN A 178 -3.49 5.47 -0.72
CA ASN A 178 -3.97 6.37 0.33
C ASN A 178 -5.12 7.23 -0.18
N TYR A 179 -6.01 7.65 0.74
CA TYR A 179 -6.87 8.82 0.55
C TYR A 179 -6.41 9.94 1.47
N TRP A 180 -6.25 11.13 0.90
CA TRP A 180 -5.82 12.33 1.60
C TRP A 180 -6.91 13.39 1.66
N THR A 181 -6.92 14.20 2.70
CA THR A 181 -7.86 15.32 2.83
C THR A 181 -7.52 16.51 1.91
N TYR A 182 -6.32 16.54 1.34
CA TYR A 182 -5.86 17.56 0.39
C TYR A 182 -4.93 16.93 -0.67
N SER A 183 -4.75 17.63 -1.80
CA SER A 183 -3.80 17.21 -2.83
C SER A 183 -2.35 17.37 -2.32
N VAL A 184 -1.55 16.31 -2.45
CA VAL A 184 -0.15 16.22 -2.00
C VAL A 184 0.77 16.00 -3.20
#